data_ea0d882e738122182d5eaf43f5f560a2
#
_entry.id   ea0d882e738122182d5eaf43f5f560a2
#
_cell.length_a   1.000
_cell.length_b   1.000
_cell.length_c   1.000
_cell.angle_alpha   90.00
_cell.angle_beta   90.00
_cell.angle_gamma   90.00
#
_symmetry.space_group_name_H-M   'P 1'
#
loop_
_entity.id
_entity.type
_entity.pdbx_description
1 polymer ?
#
loop_
_entity_poly.entity_id
_entity_poly.type
_entity_poly.pdbx_seq_one_letter_code
_entity_poly.pdbx_strand_id
1 'polypeptide(L)'
;MPSIFQTLVWAEIDKIPKGKTLTYKQIAVKIGKPSAARAVANACAQNPQPISTPCHRVIRSDGGIGGYSGAGGLEAKRELLAKEGVFF
;
A
#
# COMPACT_ATOMS: atom_id res chain seq x y z
N MET A 1 5.81 17.96 -6.63
CA MET A 1 6.52 16.85 -7.30
C MET A 1 6.72 15.71 -6.32
N PRO A 2 6.37 14.48 -6.69
CA PRO A 2 6.70 13.34 -5.85
C PRO A 2 8.21 13.13 -5.75
N SER A 3 8.67 12.62 -4.61
CA SER A 3 10.07 12.29 -4.42
C SER A 3 10.44 11.02 -5.20
N ILE A 4 11.73 10.79 -5.39
CA ILE A 4 12.21 9.54 -5.99
C ILE A 4 11.73 8.35 -5.14
N PHE A 5 11.79 8.48 -3.81
CA PHE A 5 11.32 7.44 -2.90
C PHE A 5 9.83 7.12 -3.12
N GLN A 6 8.97 8.13 -3.19
CA GLN A 6 7.53 7.94 -3.43
C GLN A 6 7.30 7.24 -4.77
N THR A 7 8.02 7.65 -5.81
CA THR A 7 7.90 7.06 -7.14
C THR A 7 8.27 5.57 -7.11
N LEU A 8 9.34 5.21 -6.41
CA LEU A 8 9.76 3.82 -6.26
C LEU A 8 8.72 2.98 -5.52
N VAL A 9 8.15 3.54 -4.44
CA VAL A 9 7.10 2.86 -3.66
C VAL A 9 5.88 2.60 -4.53
N TRP A 10 5.40 3.63 -5.21
CA TRP A 10 4.19 3.50 -6.05
C TRP A 10 4.40 2.52 -7.20
N ALA A 11 5.60 2.48 -7.80
CA ALA A 11 5.93 1.53 -8.85
C ALA A 11 5.86 0.08 -8.35
N GLU A 12 6.32 -0.19 -7.13
CA GLU A 12 6.22 -1.52 -6.53
C GLU A 12 4.77 -1.87 -6.20
N ILE A 13 3.99 -0.90 -5.72
CA ILE A 13 2.56 -1.11 -5.43
C ILE A 13 1.82 -1.48 -6.72
N ASP A 14 2.13 -0.83 -7.83
CA ASP A 14 1.49 -1.10 -9.12
C ASP A 14 1.68 -2.55 -9.58
N LYS A 15 2.70 -3.23 -9.08
CA LYS A 15 2.99 -4.62 -9.44
C LYS A 15 2.20 -5.64 -8.61
N ILE A 16 1.51 -5.21 -7.55
CA ILE A 16 0.77 -6.13 -6.69
C ILE A 16 -0.50 -6.58 -7.42
N PRO A 17 -0.65 -7.87 -7.74
CA PRO A 17 -1.83 -8.33 -8.46
C PRO A 17 -3.07 -8.35 -7.56
N LYS A 18 -4.24 -8.29 -8.18
CA LYS A 18 -5.52 -8.42 -7.51
C LYS A 18 -5.55 -9.72 -6.69
N GLY A 19 -6.02 -9.64 -5.47
CA GLY A 19 -6.10 -10.80 -4.57
C GLY A 19 -4.83 -11.06 -3.78
N LYS A 20 -3.78 -10.24 -3.98
CA LYS A 20 -2.52 -10.35 -3.25
C LYS A 20 -2.28 -9.09 -2.42
N THR A 21 -1.48 -9.23 -1.37
CA THR A 21 -1.08 -8.11 -0.53
C THR A 21 0.42 -8.16 -0.28
N LEU A 22 1.01 -6.99 -0.01
CA LEU A 22 2.37 -6.88 0.51
C LEU A 22 2.32 -6.02 1.76
N THR A 23 3.24 -6.26 2.67
CA THR A 23 3.38 -5.40 3.86
C THR A 23 4.23 -4.18 3.52
N TYR A 24 4.12 -3.13 4.35
CA TYR A 24 4.98 -1.97 4.21
C TYR A 24 6.46 -2.35 4.23
N LYS A 25 6.82 -3.31 5.11
CA LYS A 25 8.20 -3.78 5.20
C LYS A 25 8.63 -4.51 3.92
N GLN A 26 7.76 -5.32 3.34
CA GLN A 26 8.08 -6.03 2.09
C GLN A 26 8.35 -5.05 0.96
N ILE A 27 7.56 -3.98 0.86
CA ILE A 27 7.80 -2.92 -0.13
C ILE A 27 9.16 -2.26 0.15
N ALA A 28 9.44 -1.93 1.42
CA ALA A 28 10.72 -1.31 1.80
C ALA A 28 11.91 -2.17 1.37
N VAL A 29 11.83 -3.48 1.60
CA VAL A 29 12.89 -4.43 1.19
C VAL A 29 13.04 -4.43 -0.33
N LYS A 30 11.93 -4.45 -1.07
CA LYS A 30 11.95 -4.48 -2.54
C LYS A 30 12.63 -3.27 -3.15
N ILE A 31 12.52 -2.10 -2.52
CA ILE A 31 13.17 -0.89 -3.02
C ILE A 31 14.57 -0.67 -2.44
N GLY A 32 15.10 -1.68 -1.71
CA GLY A 32 16.45 -1.63 -1.17
C GLY A 32 16.60 -0.79 0.10
N LYS A 33 15.52 -0.50 0.81
CA LYS A 33 15.51 0.32 2.02
C LYS A 33 14.74 -0.38 3.15
N PRO A 34 15.28 -1.49 3.69
CA PRO A 34 14.54 -2.36 4.62
C PRO A 34 14.11 -1.68 5.93
N SER A 35 14.73 -0.57 6.31
CA SER A 35 14.37 0.18 7.50
C SER A 35 13.29 1.24 7.26
N ALA A 36 12.77 1.35 6.04
CA ALA A 36 11.92 2.46 5.62
C ALA A 36 10.41 2.15 5.65
N ALA A 37 9.97 1.15 6.42
CA ALA A 37 8.55 0.75 6.44
C ALA A 37 7.62 1.92 6.76
N ARG A 38 7.97 2.77 7.74
CA ARG A 38 7.16 3.93 8.08
C ARG A 38 7.08 4.93 6.92
N ALA A 39 8.21 5.16 6.25
CA ALA A 39 8.23 6.06 5.09
C ALA A 39 7.41 5.48 3.93
N VAL A 40 7.39 4.16 3.76
CA VAL A 40 6.53 3.49 2.79
C VAL A 40 5.05 3.75 3.13
N ALA A 41 4.67 3.62 4.39
CA ALA A 41 3.29 3.91 4.82
C ALA A 41 2.91 5.36 4.53
N ASN A 42 3.82 6.31 4.77
CA ASN A 42 3.59 7.71 4.45
C ASN A 42 3.43 7.94 2.95
N ALA A 43 4.24 7.28 2.12
CA ALA A 43 4.13 7.36 0.66
C ALA A 43 2.78 6.79 0.19
N CYS A 44 2.31 5.71 0.78
CA CYS A 44 0.98 5.17 0.50
C CYS A 44 -0.12 6.19 0.81
N ALA A 45 0.02 6.89 1.94
CA ALA A 45 -0.95 7.91 2.35
C ALA A 45 -0.99 9.10 1.38
N GLN A 46 0.07 9.33 0.63
CA GLN A 46 0.20 10.44 -0.32
C GLN A 46 -0.03 10.01 -1.77
N ASN A 47 -0.52 8.79 -1.99
CA ASN A 47 -0.81 8.29 -3.32
C ASN A 47 -1.89 9.15 -4.00
N PRO A 48 -1.59 9.78 -5.15
CA PRO A 48 -2.55 10.63 -5.85
C PRO A 48 -3.61 9.85 -6.63
N GLN A 49 -3.45 8.55 -6.80
CA GLN A 49 -4.35 7.71 -7.60
C GLN A 49 -4.67 6.41 -6.85
N PRO A 50 -5.48 6.48 -5.77
CA PRO A 50 -5.62 5.37 -4.81
C PRO A 50 -6.11 4.04 -5.38
N ILE A 51 -6.85 4.03 -6.48
CA ILE A 51 -7.33 2.78 -7.06
C ILE A 51 -6.42 2.32 -8.20
N SER A 52 -5.98 3.24 -9.05
CA SER A 52 -5.06 2.93 -10.15
C SER A 52 -3.72 2.41 -9.63
N THR A 53 -3.18 3.07 -8.58
CA THR A 53 -2.05 2.56 -7.82
C THR A 53 -2.64 1.91 -6.56
N PRO A 54 -2.71 0.57 -6.49
CA PRO A 54 -3.58 -0.10 -5.52
C PRO A 54 -2.99 -0.15 -4.11
N CYS A 55 -2.84 0.99 -3.48
CA CYS A 55 -2.28 1.07 -2.13
C CYS A 55 -3.16 0.37 -1.09
N HIS A 56 -4.42 0.05 -1.42
CA HIS A 56 -5.25 -0.79 -0.55
C HIS A 56 -4.69 -2.21 -0.41
N ARG A 57 -3.80 -2.65 -1.32
CA ARG A 57 -3.13 -3.95 -1.25
C ARG A 57 -1.89 -3.96 -0.38
N VAL A 58 -1.57 -2.84 0.28
CA VAL A 58 -0.42 -2.75 1.19
C VAL A 58 -0.94 -2.71 2.61
N ILE A 59 -0.45 -3.62 3.44
CA ILE A 59 -0.95 -3.84 4.80
C ILE A 59 0.19 -3.72 5.82
N ARG A 60 -0.15 -3.76 7.11
CA ARG A 60 0.84 -3.68 8.18
C ARG A 60 1.63 -4.98 8.29
N SER A 61 2.88 -4.87 8.72
CA SER A 61 3.77 -6.04 8.89
C SER A 61 3.32 -6.98 10.02
N ASP A 62 2.49 -6.50 10.94
CA ASP A 62 1.96 -7.31 12.05
C ASP A 62 0.67 -8.06 11.67
N GLY A 63 0.26 -8.00 10.40
CA GLY A 63 -0.96 -8.63 9.92
C GLY A 63 -2.21 -7.75 10.00
N GLY A 64 -2.09 -6.53 10.53
CA GLY A 64 -3.20 -5.58 10.55
C GLY A 64 -3.43 -4.96 9.18
N ILE A 65 -4.66 -4.44 8.97
CA ILE A 65 -5.06 -3.88 7.67
C ILE A 65 -4.30 -2.58 7.32
N GLY A 66 -3.87 -1.82 8.32
CA GLY A 66 -3.21 -0.52 8.09
C GLY A 66 -4.19 0.58 7.74
N GLY A 67 -3.66 1.77 7.45
CA GLY A 67 -4.46 2.92 7.08
C GLY A 67 -4.77 2.99 5.59
N TYR A 68 -5.67 3.89 5.22
CA TYR A 68 -6.00 4.15 3.82
C TYR A 68 -6.40 5.62 3.65
N SER A 69 -5.77 6.30 2.70
CA SER A 69 -6.01 7.72 2.43
C SER A 69 -7.05 7.97 1.34
N GLY A 70 -7.54 6.94 0.68
CA GLY A 70 -8.56 7.08 -0.35
C GLY A 70 -9.93 7.43 0.22
N ALA A 71 -10.87 7.76 -0.65
CA ALA A 71 -12.24 8.09 -0.24
C ALA A 71 -12.87 6.92 0.53
N GLY A 72 -13.51 7.20 1.66
CA GLY A 72 -14.12 6.19 2.51
C GLY A 72 -13.19 5.61 3.57
N GLY A 73 -11.90 5.95 3.55
CA GLY A 73 -10.94 5.55 4.59
C GLY A 73 -10.80 4.05 4.77
N LEU A 74 -10.65 3.61 6.01
CA LEU A 74 -10.39 2.21 6.35
C LEU A 74 -11.50 1.26 5.90
N GLU A 75 -12.76 1.70 5.98
CA GLU A 75 -13.89 0.89 5.53
C GLU A 75 -13.79 0.62 4.02
N ALA A 76 -13.43 1.63 3.23
CA ALA A 76 -13.25 1.48 1.79
C ALA A 76 -12.11 0.50 1.49
N LYS A 77 -11.01 0.57 2.25
CA LYS A 77 -9.89 -0.35 2.09
C LYS A 77 -10.34 -1.80 2.32
N ARG A 78 -11.09 -2.02 3.40
CA ARG A 78 -11.62 -3.34 3.75
C ARG A 78 -12.53 -3.87 2.63
N GLU A 79 -13.42 -3.02 2.11
CA GLU A 79 -14.32 -3.40 1.04
C GLU A 79 -13.59 -3.73 -0.26
N LEU A 80 -12.59 -2.92 -0.63
CA LEU A 80 -11.79 -3.15 -1.83
C LEU A 80 -11.06 -4.50 -1.73
N LEU A 81 -10.47 -4.79 -0.58
CA LEU A 81 -9.79 -6.07 -0.36
C LEU A 81 -10.78 -7.23 -0.39
N ALA A 82 -11.95 -7.08 0.22
CA ALA A 82 -12.98 -8.12 0.22
C ALA A 82 -13.44 -8.46 -1.21
N LYS A 83 -13.59 -7.46 -2.07
CA LYS A 83 -13.94 -7.68 -3.47
C LYS A 83 -12.88 -8.46 -4.22
N GLU A 84 -11.65 -8.43 -3.73
CA GLU A 84 -10.51 -9.16 -4.30
C GLU A 84 -10.29 -10.52 -3.62
N GLY A 85 -11.16 -10.89 -2.68
CA GLY A 85 -11.06 -12.16 -1.97
C GLY A 85 -10.15 -12.13 -0.74
N VAL A 86 -9.80 -10.94 -0.25
CA VAL A 86 -8.93 -10.77 0.92
C VAL A 86 -9.76 -10.22 2.08
N PHE A 87 -9.83 -10.96 3.16
CA PHE A 87 -10.67 -10.63 4.31
C PHE A 87 -9.84 -10.38 5.57
N PHE A 88 -10.22 -9.36 6.31
CA PHE A 88 -9.61 -9.00 7.59
C PHE A 88 -10.66 -8.98 8.69
#